data_27f2020359c44beab1d2b5b466edfd80
#
_entry.id   27f2020359c44beab1d2b5b466edfd80
#
_cell.length_a   1.000
_cell.length_b   1.000
_cell.length_c   1.000
_cell.angle_alpha   90.00
_cell.angle_beta   90.00
_cell.angle_gamma   90.00
#
_symmetry.space_group_name_H-M   'P 1'
#
loop_
_entity.id
_entity.type
_entity.pdbx_description
1 polymer ?
#
loop_
_entity_poly.entity_id
_entity_poly.type
_entity_poly.pdbx_seq_one_letter_code
_entity_poly.pdbx_strand_id
1 'polypeptide(L)'
;MQVEAIQKSYRRWAPVYDLTFGRITQGGRILAAAHVNAQGGSVLEVGIGTGLALEYYGAQVRVTGIDLSAEMLREAEMRAAKGGLKTLDGLHQMDARQIAFPDASFDHVAAMHIMSVVPEPERVLAEMARVVRPGGSVMIANHFAGRAAEGWAVAERLAAPLANLLGWHSDFAIDRVLGHPLLRLEEQLQVKPFGLMTFLRFRRVEG
;
A
#
# COMPACT_ATOMS: atom_id res chain seq x y z
N MET A 1 -19.51 12.29 2.71
CA MET A 1 -18.86 13.32 3.57
C MET A 1 -17.47 12.93 4.05
N GLN A 2 -17.18 11.68 4.42
CA GLN A 2 -15.83 11.29 4.89
C GLN A 2 -14.77 11.22 3.79
N VAL A 3 -15.11 10.76 2.59
CA VAL A 3 -14.17 10.59 1.46
C VAL A 3 -13.64 11.94 0.95
N GLU A 4 -14.50 12.95 0.82
CA GLU A 4 -14.11 14.31 0.40
C GLU A 4 -13.21 15.02 1.42
N ALA A 5 -13.42 14.77 2.72
CA ALA A 5 -12.59 15.34 3.78
C ALA A 5 -11.17 14.73 3.76
N ILE A 6 -11.07 13.42 3.50
CA ILE A 6 -9.81 12.68 3.34
C ILE A 6 -9.05 13.20 2.11
N GLN A 7 -9.71 13.34 0.96
CA GLN A 7 -9.11 13.89 -0.26
C GLN A 7 -8.59 15.33 -0.07
N LYS A 8 -9.35 16.17 0.64
CA LYS A 8 -8.98 17.58 0.89
C LYS A 8 -7.78 17.70 1.84
N SER A 9 -7.65 16.80 2.79
CA SER A 9 -6.51 16.72 3.72
C SER A 9 -5.24 16.26 3.00
N TYR A 10 -5.31 15.21 2.20
CA TYR A 10 -4.16 14.70 1.43
C TYR A 10 -3.62 15.73 0.43
N ARG A 11 -4.49 16.49 -0.24
CA ARG A 11 -4.11 17.52 -1.22
C ARG A 11 -3.21 18.63 -0.64
N ARG A 12 -3.34 18.93 0.64
CA ARG A 12 -2.60 20.03 1.29
C ARG A 12 -1.26 19.61 1.85
N TRP A 13 -1.06 18.30 2.09
CA TRP A 13 0.08 17.76 2.80
C TRP A 13 1.02 16.89 1.95
N ALA A 14 0.68 16.61 0.68
CA ALA A 14 1.45 15.72 -0.18
C ALA A 14 2.96 16.03 -0.23
N PRO A 15 3.44 17.29 -0.42
CA PRO A 15 4.87 17.57 -0.49
C PRO A 15 5.61 17.41 0.85
N VAL A 16 4.92 17.70 1.97
CA VAL A 16 5.49 17.57 3.33
C VAL A 16 5.43 16.10 3.79
N TYR A 17 4.40 15.38 3.35
CA TYR A 17 4.21 13.96 3.62
C TYR A 17 5.33 13.11 3.00
N ASP A 18 5.70 13.36 1.75
CA ASP A 18 6.78 12.63 1.06
C ASP A 18 8.14 12.81 1.75
N LEU A 19 8.43 14.01 2.28
CA LEU A 19 9.69 14.33 2.94
C LEU A 19 9.85 13.71 4.34
N THR A 20 8.77 13.59 5.09
CA THR A 20 8.80 13.14 6.49
C THR A 20 8.40 11.67 6.63
N PHE A 21 7.25 11.30 6.10
CA PHE A 21 6.73 9.93 6.16
C PHE A 21 7.31 9.02 5.08
N GLY A 22 7.72 9.56 3.92
CA GLY A 22 8.30 8.80 2.83
C GLY A 22 9.48 7.93 3.27
N ARG A 23 10.38 8.48 4.10
CA ARG A 23 11.55 7.76 4.63
C ARG A 23 11.20 6.73 5.70
N ILE A 24 10.25 7.04 6.59
CA ILE A 24 9.84 6.12 7.68
C ILE A 24 9.08 4.92 7.09
N THR A 25 8.30 5.14 6.05
CA THR A 25 7.46 4.14 5.39
C THR A 25 8.14 3.42 4.21
N GLN A 26 9.37 3.80 3.86
CA GLN A 26 10.13 3.27 2.73
C GLN A 26 10.38 1.76 2.81
N GLY A 27 10.62 1.23 4.00
CA GLY A 27 11.01 -0.17 4.19
C GLY A 27 9.99 -1.16 3.65
N GLY A 28 8.69 -0.90 3.81
CA GLY A 28 7.63 -1.75 3.26
C GLY A 28 7.63 -1.78 1.73
N ARG A 29 7.84 -0.63 1.08
CA ARG A 29 7.94 -0.52 -0.39
C ARG A 29 9.15 -1.29 -0.92
N ILE A 30 10.31 -1.17 -0.25
CA ILE A 30 11.53 -1.89 -0.63
C ILE A 30 11.31 -3.40 -0.53
N LEU A 31 10.68 -3.90 0.54
CA LEU A 31 10.40 -5.33 0.70
C LEU A 31 9.45 -5.85 -0.39
N ALA A 32 8.37 -5.10 -0.68
CA ALA A 32 7.44 -5.46 -1.74
C ALA A 32 8.14 -5.49 -3.11
N ALA A 33 8.85 -4.43 -3.46
CA ALA A 33 9.57 -4.33 -4.73
C ALA A 33 10.67 -5.39 -4.86
N ALA A 34 11.41 -5.70 -3.78
CA ALA A 34 12.42 -6.76 -3.79
C ALA A 34 11.81 -8.12 -4.10
N HIS A 35 10.64 -8.45 -3.49
CA HIS A 35 9.93 -9.69 -3.79
C HIS A 35 9.49 -9.75 -5.26
N VAL A 36 8.86 -8.67 -5.77
CA VAL A 36 8.38 -8.60 -7.16
C VAL A 36 9.55 -8.66 -8.14
N ASN A 37 10.66 -7.95 -7.87
CA ASN A 37 11.85 -7.97 -8.69
C ASN A 37 12.48 -9.36 -8.81
N ALA A 38 12.44 -10.16 -7.74
CA ALA A 38 12.95 -11.53 -7.74
C ALA A 38 12.09 -12.49 -8.58
N GLN A 39 10.79 -12.22 -8.70
CA GLN A 39 9.85 -13.05 -9.45
C GLN A 39 9.60 -12.54 -10.88
N GLY A 40 9.72 -11.22 -11.10
CA GLY A 40 9.30 -10.55 -12.33
C GLY A 40 7.78 -10.49 -12.47
N GLY A 41 7.30 -10.10 -13.66
CA GLY A 41 5.88 -10.10 -14.00
C GLY A 41 5.18 -8.77 -13.78
N SER A 42 3.84 -8.83 -13.64
CA SER A 42 2.97 -7.67 -13.46
C SER A 42 2.60 -7.46 -11.99
N VAL A 43 2.63 -6.20 -11.55
CA VAL A 43 2.17 -5.82 -10.21
C VAL A 43 1.11 -4.72 -10.28
N LEU A 44 0.03 -4.88 -9.52
CA LEU A 44 -0.93 -3.82 -9.25
C LEU A 44 -0.59 -3.13 -7.93
N GLU A 45 -0.27 -1.84 -7.98
CA GLU A 45 -0.16 -0.97 -6.80
C GLU A 45 -1.53 -0.38 -6.46
N VAL A 46 -2.12 -0.83 -5.35
CA VAL A 46 -3.40 -0.33 -4.83
C VAL A 46 -3.13 0.84 -3.89
N GLY A 47 -3.65 2.02 -4.26
CA GLY A 47 -3.34 3.27 -3.58
C GLY A 47 -1.91 3.71 -3.82
N ILE A 48 -1.51 3.81 -5.10
CA ILE A 48 -0.13 4.16 -5.50
C ILE A 48 0.32 5.54 -5.00
N GLY A 49 -0.64 6.43 -4.70
CA GLY A 49 -0.37 7.79 -4.24
C GLY A 49 0.49 8.57 -5.25
N THR A 50 1.54 9.22 -4.75
CA THR A 50 2.52 9.98 -5.55
C THR A 50 3.56 9.09 -6.25
N GLY A 51 3.42 7.76 -6.22
CA GLY A 51 4.29 6.83 -6.92
C GLY A 51 5.64 6.57 -6.23
N LEU A 52 5.74 6.72 -4.91
CA LEU A 52 6.99 6.51 -4.16
C LEU A 52 7.58 5.09 -4.29
N ALA A 53 6.78 4.08 -4.64
CA ALA A 53 7.26 2.72 -4.84
C ALA A 53 7.91 2.50 -6.22
N LEU A 54 7.57 3.34 -7.19
CA LEU A 54 7.96 3.14 -8.59
C LEU A 54 9.47 3.04 -8.80
N GLU A 55 10.26 3.79 -8.04
CA GLU A 55 11.72 3.81 -8.15
C GLU A 55 12.41 2.51 -7.71
N TYR A 56 11.69 1.62 -6.98
CA TYR A 56 12.25 0.36 -6.49
C TYR A 56 11.98 -0.82 -7.42
N TYR A 57 11.08 -0.68 -8.40
CA TYR A 57 10.79 -1.76 -9.35
C TYR A 57 11.83 -1.83 -10.47
N GLY A 58 12.33 -3.04 -10.70
CA GLY A 58 13.30 -3.33 -11.76
C GLY A 58 12.68 -3.33 -13.17
N ALA A 59 13.52 -3.23 -14.18
CA ALA A 59 13.11 -3.10 -15.58
C ALA A 59 12.29 -4.31 -16.12
N GLN A 60 12.34 -5.46 -15.47
CA GLN A 60 11.59 -6.67 -15.82
C GLN A 60 10.16 -6.70 -15.24
N VAL A 61 9.80 -5.71 -14.42
CA VAL A 61 8.48 -5.61 -13.77
C VAL A 61 7.60 -4.66 -14.57
N ARG A 62 6.32 -4.99 -14.70
CA ARG A 62 5.29 -4.10 -15.25
C ARG A 62 4.38 -3.64 -14.12
N VAL A 63 4.34 -2.34 -13.89
CA VAL A 63 3.59 -1.72 -12.79
C VAL A 63 2.33 -1.08 -13.34
N THR A 64 1.18 -1.45 -12.79
CA THR A 64 -0.07 -0.71 -12.96
C THR A 64 -0.44 -0.10 -11.60
N GLY A 65 -0.77 1.19 -11.57
CA GLY A 65 -1.15 1.88 -10.33
C GLY A 65 -2.61 2.30 -10.34
N ILE A 66 -3.29 2.14 -9.21
CA ILE A 66 -4.62 2.73 -8.99
C ILE A 66 -4.61 3.63 -7.76
N ASP A 67 -5.35 4.73 -7.84
CA ASP A 67 -5.63 5.63 -6.72
C ASP A 67 -6.98 6.29 -6.91
N LEU A 68 -7.64 6.69 -5.82
CA LEU A 68 -8.90 7.41 -5.88
C LEU A 68 -8.70 8.89 -6.26
N SER A 69 -7.50 9.45 -5.99
CA SER A 69 -7.15 10.84 -6.24
C SER A 69 -6.45 11.03 -7.58
N ALA A 70 -7.11 11.78 -8.48
CA ALA A 70 -6.49 12.18 -9.75
C ALA A 70 -5.25 13.06 -9.56
N GLU A 71 -5.17 13.83 -8.45
CA GLU A 71 -4.01 14.64 -8.11
C GLU A 71 -2.79 13.75 -7.79
N MET A 72 -2.98 12.70 -6.99
CA MET A 72 -1.93 11.74 -6.65
C MET A 72 -1.41 11.03 -7.90
N LEU A 73 -2.30 10.64 -8.80
CA LEU A 73 -1.92 9.99 -10.05
C LEU A 73 -1.10 10.93 -10.96
N ARG A 74 -1.42 12.23 -11.01
CA ARG A 74 -0.60 13.20 -11.76
C ARG A 74 0.81 13.34 -11.17
N GLU A 75 0.95 13.34 -9.84
CA GLU A 75 2.26 13.36 -9.19
C GLU A 75 3.05 12.07 -9.49
N ALA A 76 2.38 10.90 -9.47
CA ALA A 76 2.98 9.63 -9.83
C ALA A 76 3.47 9.62 -11.29
N GLU A 77 2.68 10.16 -12.21
CA GLU A 77 3.02 10.29 -13.63
C GLU A 77 4.24 11.19 -13.82
N MET A 78 4.26 12.36 -13.17
CA MET A 78 5.41 13.28 -13.21
C MET A 78 6.67 12.64 -12.63
N ARG A 79 6.54 11.88 -11.53
CA ARG A 79 7.65 11.13 -10.93
C ARG A 79 8.20 10.06 -11.88
N ALA A 80 7.32 9.29 -12.50
CA ALA A 80 7.71 8.26 -13.49
C ALA A 80 8.41 8.87 -14.69
N ALA A 81 7.88 9.95 -15.25
CA ALA A 81 8.47 10.67 -16.38
C ALA A 81 9.86 11.23 -16.02
N LYS A 82 10.01 11.89 -14.87
CA LYS A 82 11.28 12.44 -14.38
C LYS A 82 12.33 11.36 -14.11
N GLY A 83 11.90 10.21 -13.58
CA GLY A 83 12.76 9.05 -13.32
C GLY A 83 13.08 8.22 -14.56
N GLY A 84 12.48 8.50 -15.70
CA GLY A 84 12.62 7.70 -16.92
C GLY A 84 12.16 6.24 -16.74
N LEU A 85 11.16 6.03 -15.86
CA LEU A 85 10.71 4.70 -15.46
C LEU A 85 9.89 4.05 -16.58
N LYS A 86 10.47 3.06 -17.25
CA LYS A 86 9.83 2.31 -18.32
C LYS A 86 8.96 1.14 -17.84
N THR A 87 8.91 0.95 -16.53
CA THR A 87 8.18 -0.14 -15.87
C THR A 87 6.69 0.16 -15.64
N LEU A 88 6.30 1.44 -15.80
CA LEU A 88 4.92 1.86 -15.59
C LEU A 88 4.06 1.57 -16.82
N ASP A 89 3.12 0.61 -16.71
CA ASP A 89 2.16 0.26 -17.76
C ASP A 89 0.97 1.22 -17.80
N GLY A 90 0.54 1.74 -16.65
CA GLY A 90 -0.56 2.70 -16.57
C GLY A 90 -0.93 3.14 -15.17
N LEU A 91 -1.64 4.27 -15.12
CA LEU A 91 -2.23 4.82 -13.89
C LEU A 91 -3.73 5.03 -14.12
N HIS A 92 -4.55 4.56 -13.17
CA HIS A 92 -6.00 4.61 -13.31
C HIS A 92 -6.66 5.18 -12.05
N GLN A 93 -7.54 6.15 -12.24
CA GLN A 93 -8.37 6.64 -11.15
C GLN A 93 -9.46 5.61 -10.84
N MET A 94 -9.39 4.98 -9.66
CA MET A 94 -10.22 3.84 -9.33
C MET A 94 -10.42 3.71 -7.82
N ASP A 95 -11.60 3.26 -7.43
CA ASP A 95 -11.88 2.87 -6.04
C ASP A 95 -11.35 1.45 -5.78
N ALA A 96 -10.47 1.30 -4.81
CA ALA A 96 -9.89 0.01 -4.44
C ALA A 96 -10.92 -1.03 -3.95
N ARG A 97 -12.13 -0.59 -3.57
CA ARG A 97 -13.24 -1.48 -3.20
C ARG A 97 -13.97 -2.10 -4.39
N GLN A 98 -13.65 -1.63 -5.60
CA GLN A 98 -14.23 -2.11 -6.86
C GLN A 98 -13.20 -1.95 -7.98
N ILE A 99 -12.26 -2.89 -8.04
CA ILE A 99 -11.17 -2.86 -9.01
C ILE A 99 -11.68 -3.32 -10.38
N ALA A 100 -11.63 -2.44 -11.38
CA ALA A 100 -12.17 -2.70 -12.73
C ALA A 100 -11.18 -3.49 -13.61
N PHE A 101 -10.43 -4.41 -13.02
CA PHE A 101 -9.64 -5.40 -13.75
C PHE A 101 -10.25 -6.78 -13.59
N PRO A 102 -10.09 -7.67 -14.61
CA PRO A 102 -10.58 -9.06 -14.53
C PRO A 102 -9.93 -9.84 -13.37
N ASP A 103 -10.54 -10.97 -13.01
CA ASP A 103 -9.96 -11.91 -12.06
C ASP A 103 -8.60 -12.41 -12.57
N ALA A 104 -7.68 -12.66 -11.64
CA ALA A 104 -6.37 -13.24 -11.94
C ALA A 104 -5.55 -12.47 -13.00
N SER A 105 -5.67 -11.13 -13.05
CA SER A 105 -5.01 -10.27 -14.05
C SER A 105 -3.55 -9.96 -13.72
N PHE A 106 -3.14 -10.10 -12.46
CA PHE A 106 -1.82 -9.69 -11.99
C PHE A 106 -1.06 -10.84 -11.33
N ASP A 107 0.26 -10.86 -11.51
CA ASP A 107 1.15 -11.78 -10.80
C ASP A 107 1.26 -11.40 -9.32
N HIS A 108 1.24 -10.10 -9.03
CA HIS A 108 1.38 -9.54 -7.70
C HIS A 108 0.41 -8.37 -7.50
N VAL A 109 -0.01 -8.17 -6.23
CA VAL A 109 -0.76 -6.99 -5.81
C VAL A 109 -0.11 -6.43 -4.56
N ALA A 110 0.12 -5.12 -4.52
CA ALA A 110 0.74 -4.43 -3.40
C ALA A 110 -0.15 -3.29 -2.88
N ALA A 111 -0.27 -3.18 -1.56
CA ALA A 111 -1.01 -2.11 -0.89
C ALA A 111 -0.14 -1.51 0.23
N MET A 112 0.51 -0.38 -0.07
CA MET A 112 1.46 0.25 0.83
C MET A 112 0.82 1.43 1.57
N HIS A 113 0.59 1.24 2.89
CA HIS A 113 0.07 2.27 3.80
C HIS A 113 -1.35 2.77 3.51
N ILE A 114 -2.15 1.98 2.80
CA ILE A 114 -3.52 2.34 2.44
C ILE A 114 -4.58 1.65 3.29
N MET A 115 -4.33 0.44 3.80
CA MET A 115 -5.37 -0.40 4.42
C MET A 115 -6.02 0.24 5.66
N SER A 116 -5.30 1.09 6.40
CA SER A 116 -5.85 1.81 7.57
C SER A 116 -6.66 3.06 7.23
N VAL A 117 -6.63 3.52 5.97
CA VAL A 117 -7.31 4.77 5.56
C VAL A 117 -8.48 4.54 4.62
N VAL A 118 -8.57 3.35 4.01
CA VAL A 118 -9.73 3.02 3.16
C VAL A 118 -10.93 2.63 4.00
N PRO A 119 -12.14 3.01 3.59
CA PRO A 119 -13.34 2.39 4.13
C PRO A 119 -13.42 0.93 3.66
N GLU A 120 -13.95 0.04 4.49
CA GLU A 120 -14.17 -1.37 4.15
C GLU A 120 -12.88 -2.10 3.68
N PRO A 121 -11.78 -2.10 4.49
CA PRO A 121 -10.50 -2.71 4.08
C PRO A 121 -10.62 -4.20 3.77
N GLU A 122 -11.59 -4.91 4.34
CA GLU A 122 -11.89 -6.31 4.04
C GLU A 122 -12.36 -6.47 2.58
N ARG A 123 -13.14 -5.51 2.07
CA ARG A 123 -13.57 -5.49 0.68
C ARG A 123 -12.42 -5.19 -0.27
N VAL A 124 -11.53 -4.26 0.13
CA VAL A 124 -10.30 -4.00 -0.63
C VAL A 124 -9.43 -5.26 -0.69
N LEU A 125 -9.27 -5.95 0.44
CA LEU A 125 -8.52 -7.22 0.49
C LEU A 125 -9.13 -8.30 -0.42
N ALA A 126 -10.46 -8.40 -0.45
CA ALA A 126 -11.17 -9.33 -1.33
C ALA A 126 -10.93 -9.01 -2.82
N GLU A 127 -10.96 -7.73 -3.20
CA GLU A 127 -10.63 -7.32 -4.57
C GLU A 127 -9.16 -7.59 -4.93
N MET A 128 -8.23 -7.32 -4.01
CA MET A 128 -6.81 -7.68 -4.20
C MET A 128 -6.64 -9.19 -4.40
N ALA A 129 -7.35 -10.01 -3.60
CA ALA A 129 -7.34 -11.46 -3.73
C ALA A 129 -7.97 -11.94 -5.03
N ARG A 130 -8.99 -11.24 -5.55
CA ARG A 130 -9.66 -11.56 -6.81
C ARG A 130 -8.75 -11.31 -8.01
N VAL A 131 -8.10 -10.13 -8.05
CA VAL A 131 -7.33 -9.71 -9.23
C VAL A 131 -5.93 -10.32 -9.30
N VAL A 132 -5.35 -10.78 -8.18
CA VAL A 132 -4.09 -11.55 -8.21
C VAL A 132 -4.38 -12.97 -8.70
N ARG A 133 -3.49 -13.56 -9.51
CA ARG A 133 -3.63 -14.95 -10.00
C ARG A 133 -3.40 -15.99 -8.88
N PRO A 134 -3.95 -17.19 -8.99
CA PRO A 134 -3.56 -18.31 -8.12
C PRO A 134 -2.04 -18.51 -8.13
N GLY A 135 -1.45 -18.73 -6.95
CA GLY A 135 0.01 -18.76 -6.79
C GLY A 135 0.72 -17.41 -6.80
N GLY A 136 0.01 -16.32 -7.10
CA GLY A 136 0.51 -14.95 -7.02
C GLY A 136 0.60 -14.43 -5.58
N SER A 137 1.18 -13.24 -5.41
CA SER A 137 1.44 -12.67 -4.08
C SER A 137 0.61 -11.41 -3.84
N VAL A 138 0.03 -11.30 -2.64
CA VAL A 138 -0.53 -10.06 -2.11
C VAL A 138 0.37 -9.55 -1.00
N MET A 139 0.79 -8.28 -1.10
CA MET A 139 1.70 -7.65 -0.14
C MET A 139 1.05 -6.42 0.47
N ILE A 140 1.12 -6.32 1.80
CA ILE A 140 0.58 -5.21 2.56
C ILE A 140 1.66 -4.69 3.50
N ALA A 141 1.94 -3.39 3.47
CA ALA A 141 2.71 -2.74 4.52
C ALA A 141 1.84 -1.67 5.17
N ASN A 142 1.64 -1.79 6.47
CA ASN A 142 0.77 -0.87 7.21
C ASN A 142 1.22 -0.75 8.68
N HIS A 143 0.79 0.32 9.33
CA HIS A 143 0.79 0.37 10.78
C HIS A 143 -0.41 -0.43 11.31
N PHE A 144 -0.18 -1.29 12.31
CA PHE A 144 -1.23 -2.04 12.96
C PHE A 144 -1.20 -1.79 14.47
N ALA A 145 -2.38 -1.65 15.08
CA ALA A 145 -2.55 -1.40 16.51
C ALA A 145 -1.85 -2.48 17.37
N GLY A 146 -1.29 -2.05 18.50
CA GLY A 146 -0.75 -2.95 19.54
C GLY A 146 0.56 -3.67 19.18
N ARG A 147 1.23 -3.30 18.08
CA ARG A 147 2.50 -3.90 17.65
C ARG A 147 3.71 -2.98 17.69
N ALA A 148 3.58 -1.80 18.27
CA ALA A 148 4.74 -0.94 18.53
C ALA A 148 5.64 -1.60 19.58
N ALA A 149 6.97 -1.47 19.39
CA ALA A 149 7.93 -1.97 20.37
C ALA A 149 7.67 -1.37 21.76
N GLU A 150 7.85 -2.16 22.82
CA GLU A 150 7.72 -1.71 24.20
C GLU A 150 8.53 -0.43 24.40
N GLY A 151 7.88 0.66 24.81
CA GLY A 151 8.47 1.99 24.96
C GLY A 151 7.91 3.07 24.03
N TRP A 152 7.26 2.71 22.93
CA TRP A 152 6.63 3.67 21.99
C TRP A 152 5.22 4.08 22.37
N ALA A 153 4.55 3.37 23.27
CA ALA A 153 3.20 3.70 23.74
C ALA A 153 3.07 5.15 24.27
N VAL A 154 4.15 5.70 24.85
CA VAL A 154 4.18 7.10 25.32
C VAL A 154 4.32 8.06 24.14
N ALA A 155 5.17 7.74 23.15
CA ALA A 155 5.34 8.55 21.95
C ALA A 155 4.08 8.53 21.07
N GLU A 156 3.39 7.39 20.94
CA GLU A 156 2.08 7.30 20.29
C GLU A 156 1.02 8.16 20.98
N ARG A 157 0.97 8.16 22.31
CA ARG A 157 0.05 9.04 23.06
C ARG A 157 0.32 10.53 22.85
N LEU A 158 1.58 10.91 22.72
CA LEU A 158 1.97 12.30 22.45
C LEU A 158 1.77 12.68 20.98
N ALA A 159 1.88 11.73 20.05
CA ALA A 159 1.65 11.92 18.62
C ALA A 159 0.17 11.75 18.19
N ALA A 160 -0.69 11.19 19.05
CA ALA A 160 -2.09 10.92 18.75
C ALA A 160 -2.88 12.14 18.21
N PRO A 161 -2.70 13.38 18.72
CA PRO A 161 -3.36 14.56 18.15
C PRO A 161 -2.93 14.86 16.71
N LEU A 162 -1.65 14.61 16.39
CA LEU A 162 -1.10 14.78 15.03
C LEU A 162 -1.56 13.64 14.10
N ALA A 163 -1.68 12.42 14.61
CA ALA A 163 -2.15 11.26 13.86
C ALA A 163 -3.57 11.45 13.34
N ASN A 164 -4.47 11.97 14.19
CA ASN A 164 -5.84 12.31 13.79
C ASN A 164 -5.91 13.41 12.73
N LEU A 165 -5.00 14.39 12.78
CA LEU A 165 -4.90 15.46 11.79
C LEU A 165 -4.40 14.95 10.43
N LEU A 166 -3.61 13.87 10.44
CA LEU A 166 -3.03 13.22 9.26
C LEU A 166 -3.93 12.08 8.71
N GLY A 167 -5.09 11.82 9.31
CA GLY A 167 -6.00 10.73 8.92
C GLY A 167 -5.43 9.33 9.21
N TRP A 168 -4.46 9.23 10.10
CA TRP A 168 -3.85 7.97 10.49
C TRP A 168 -4.64 7.32 11.63
N HIS A 169 -5.28 6.19 11.33
CA HIS A 169 -5.95 5.37 12.33
C HIS A 169 -4.93 4.49 13.04
N SER A 170 -4.51 4.90 14.25
CA SER A 170 -3.58 4.14 15.09
C SER A 170 -4.19 2.86 15.69
N ASP A 171 -5.50 2.67 15.53
CA ASP A 171 -6.29 1.56 16.05
C ASP A 171 -6.61 0.46 15.02
N PHE A 172 -5.97 0.49 13.84
CA PHE A 172 -6.22 -0.49 12.78
C PHE A 172 -5.70 -1.89 13.17
N ALA A 173 -6.63 -2.81 13.48
CA ALA A 173 -6.29 -4.17 13.90
C ALA A 173 -5.79 -5.01 12.72
N ILE A 174 -4.73 -5.79 12.94
CA ILE A 174 -4.15 -6.67 11.91
C ILE A 174 -5.13 -7.76 11.47
N ASP A 175 -6.02 -8.20 12.36
CA ASP A 175 -7.01 -9.25 12.09
C ASP A 175 -7.97 -8.86 10.94
N ARG A 176 -8.12 -7.57 10.65
CA ARG A 176 -8.91 -7.07 9.51
C ARG A 176 -8.32 -7.43 8.14
N VAL A 177 -7.05 -7.80 8.09
CA VAL A 177 -6.36 -8.23 6.86
C VAL A 177 -5.91 -9.69 6.92
N LEU A 178 -6.20 -10.39 8.01
CA LEU A 178 -5.93 -11.82 8.16
C LEU A 178 -7.20 -12.65 7.91
N GLY A 179 -7.02 -13.94 7.62
CA GLY A 179 -8.12 -14.92 7.56
C GLY A 179 -8.95 -14.88 6.27
N HIS A 180 -8.54 -14.14 5.22
CA HIS A 180 -9.21 -14.22 3.91
C HIS A 180 -9.05 -15.63 3.30
N PRO A 181 -10.13 -16.30 2.86
CA PRO A 181 -10.11 -17.72 2.48
C PRO A 181 -9.16 -18.03 1.30
N LEU A 182 -8.95 -17.08 0.39
CA LEU A 182 -8.06 -17.25 -0.76
C LEU A 182 -6.61 -16.81 -0.49
N LEU A 183 -6.30 -16.30 0.71
CA LEU A 183 -4.97 -15.76 1.01
C LEU A 183 -4.33 -16.47 2.20
N ARG A 184 -3.22 -17.15 1.95
CA ARG A 184 -2.40 -17.78 2.98
C ARG A 184 -1.24 -16.87 3.34
N LEU A 185 -1.13 -16.48 4.61
CA LEU A 185 0.01 -15.69 5.10
C LEU A 185 1.29 -16.54 5.02
N GLU A 186 2.32 -16.03 4.32
CA GLU A 186 3.63 -16.66 4.20
C GLU A 186 4.72 -15.92 4.96
N GLU A 187 4.57 -14.61 5.11
CA GLU A 187 5.58 -13.79 5.75
C GLU A 187 4.96 -12.62 6.52
N GLN A 188 5.50 -12.38 7.72
CA GLN A 188 5.16 -11.23 8.54
C GLN A 188 6.44 -10.66 9.16
N LEU A 189 6.78 -9.42 8.82
CA LEU A 189 8.02 -8.76 9.26
C LEU A 189 7.71 -7.40 9.89
N GLN A 190 8.44 -7.09 10.97
CA GLN A 190 8.50 -5.72 11.47
C GLN A 190 9.48 -4.91 10.63
N VAL A 191 9.00 -3.79 10.06
CA VAL A 191 9.78 -2.98 9.11
C VAL A 191 10.65 -1.99 9.87
N LYS A 192 11.95 -1.95 9.53
CA LYS A 192 12.92 -0.96 10.05
C LYS A 192 12.73 0.40 9.36
N PRO A 193 13.07 1.52 9.99
CA PRO A 193 13.50 1.68 11.39
C PRO A 193 12.30 1.63 12.34
N PHE A 194 12.56 1.34 13.61
CA PHE A 194 11.62 1.41 14.75
C PHE A 194 10.54 0.33 14.83
N GLY A 195 10.32 -0.52 13.81
CA GLY A 195 9.27 -1.56 13.85
C GLY A 195 7.83 -1.01 13.89
N LEU A 196 7.62 0.25 13.48
CA LEU A 196 6.29 0.88 13.48
C LEU A 196 5.36 0.32 12.40
N MET A 197 5.95 -0.19 11.34
CA MET A 197 5.23 -0.77 10.22
C MET A 197 5.40 -2.28 10.22
N THR A 198 4.36 -2.99 9.84
CA THR A 198 4.40 -4.43 9.61
C THR A 198 4.21 -4.69 8.12
N PHE A 199 5.08 -5.50 7.56
CA PHE A 199 4.95 -6.04 6.21
C PHE A 199 4.35 -7.43 6.30
N LEU A 200 3.33 -7.68 5.48
CA LEU A 200 2.65 -8.97 5.32
C LEU A 200 2.74 -9.39 3.87
N ARG A 201 3.10 -10.64 3.62
CA ARG A 201 3.03 -11.24 2.30
C ARG A 201 2.18 -12.51 2.36
N PHE A 202 1.19 -12.52 1.50
CA PHE A 202 0.28 -13.63 1.31
C PHE A 202 0.51 -14.27 -0.05
N ARG A 203 0.25 -15.57 -0.13
CA ARG A 203 0.10 -16.29 -1.38
C ARG A 203 -1.38 -16.53 -1.65
N ARG A 204 -1.84 -16.26 -2.87
CA ARG A 204 -3.17 -16.69 -3.29
C ARG A 204 -3.19 -18.21 -3.47
N VAL A 205 -4.07 -18.88 -2.73
CA VAL A 205 -4.35 -20.31 -2.90
C VAL A 205 -5.41 -20.51 -3.97
N GLU A 206 -5.49 -21.71 -4.52
CA GLU A 206 -6.60 -22.12 -5.36
C GLU A 206 -7.88 -22.14 -4.53
N GLY A 207 -8.96 -21.59 -5.04
CA GLY A 207 -10.28 -21.56 -4.42
C GLY A 207 -11.19 -22.64 -5.00
#